data_f0cb7c12fb425b9457aebd9f3f975a44
#
_entry.id   f0cb7c12fb425b9457aebd9f3f975a44
#
_cell.length_a   1.000
_cell.length_b   1.000
_cell.length_c   1.000
_cell.angle_alpha   90.00
_cell.angle_beta   90.00
_cell.angle_gamma   90.00
#
_symmetry.space_group_name_H-M   'P 1'
#
loop_
_entity.id
_entity.type
_entity.pdbx_description
1 polymer ?
#
loop_
_entity_poly.entity_id
_entity_poly.type
_entity_poly.pdbx_seq_one_letter_code
_entity_poly.pdbx_strand_id
1 'polypeptide(L)'
;MGARHQVARSSLLLVAVTVAPGLQATAPNAADHSIQRFLARDDTQRPYRAVRRLEAENGSRAGWLEATTEYAPETGFRYEVTAEGGSEYIRTNVLRAVLEGEREAVARGEIGRSSLGQENYTFQAAGVDDDGLANVLLSPRRKERILVSGKMFLQPDDGSLVRLQGVLAKSPSFWIKNVEIVRSYARIEGAVVPVSLESNAHVRFLGPATLRMTYVYSHIDGRDVGASMSTP
;
A
#
# COMPACT_ATOMS: atom_id res chain seq x y z
N MET A 1 47.14 -13.62 86.76
CA MET A 1 47.08 -12.32 86.12
C MET A 1 47.02 -12.55 84.63
N GLY A 2 45.90 -12.51 84.02
CA GLY A 2 45.69 -12.79 82.61
C GLY A 2 44.57 -11.94 82.08
N ALA A 3 44.91 -10.95 81.27
CA ALA A 3 43.97 -10.07 80.63
C ALA A 3 43.35 -10.75 79.44
N ARG A 4 42.03 -10.87 79.41
CA ARG A 4 41.28 -11.36 78.27
C ARG A 4 40.93 -10.22 77.31
N HIS A 5 41.50 -10.21 76.16
CA HIS A 5 41.09 -9.32 75.06
C HIS A 5 39.78 -9.85 74.40
N GLN A 6 38.76 -9.00 74.45
CA GLN A 6 37.47 -9.21 73.81
C GLN A 6 37.53 -8.62 72.42
N VAL A 7 37.47 -9.44 71.41
CA VAL A 7 37.44 -9.02 70.01
C VAL A 7 35.98 -8.80 69.61
N ALA A 8 35.59 -7.54 69.34
CA ALA A 8 34.28 -7.19 68.80
C ALA A 8 34.20 -7.58 67.32
N ARG A 9 33.22 -8.47 67.00
CA ARG A 9 32.86 -8.81 65.60
C ARG A 9 31.87 -7.78 65.10
N SER A 10 32.33 -6.89 64.23
CA SER A 10 31.46 -6.02 63.44
C SER A 10 30.85 -6.82 62.28
N SER A 11 29.56 -7.07 62.35
CA SER A 11 28.78 -7.65 61.23
C SER A 11 28.48 -6.56 60.21
N LEU A 12 29.10 -6.64 59.02
CA LEU A 12 28.75 -5.81 57.86
C LEU A 12 27.48 -6.39 57.23
N LEU A 13 26.37 -5.69 57.34
CA LEU A 13 25.15 -5.98 56.60
C LEU A 13 25.31 -5.47 55.16
N LEU A 14 25.48 -6.38 54.20
CA LEU A 14 25.50 -6.09 52.76
C LEU A 14 24.06 -6.00 52.28
N VAL A 15 23.54 -4.77 52.10
CA VAL A 15 22.23 -4.58 51.44
C VAL A 15 22.43 -4.71 49.95
N ALA A 16 22.01 -5.86 49.39
CA ALA A 16 21.96 -6.05 47.96
C ALA A 16 20.72 -5.30 47.39
N VAL A 17 20.97 -4.18 46.73
CA VAL A 17 19.94 -3.48 45.92
C VAL A 17 19.79 -4.23 44.62
N THR A 18 18.75 -5.05 44.51
CA THR A 18 18.32 -5.66 43.23
C THR A 18 17.64 -4.57 42.42
N VAL A 19 18.36 -4.01 41.44
CA VAL A 19 17.80 -3.18 40.39
C VAL A 19 17.07 -4.14 39.42
N ALA A 20 15.75 -4.18 39.51
CA ALA A 20 14.93 -4.85 38.50
C ALA A 20 15.09 -4.07 37.18
N PRO A 21 15.37 -4.76 36.04
CA PRO A 21 15.33 -4.09 34.72
C PRO A 21 13.88 -3.64 34.48
N GLY A 22 13.63 -2.35 34.62
CA GLY A 22 12.37 -1.74 34.23
C GLY A 22 12.17 -2.00 32.73
N LEU A 23 11.10 -2.71 32.38
CA LEU A 23 10.56 -2.72 31.03
C LEU A 23 10.19 -1.28 30.71
N GLN A 24 11.11 -0.57 30.05
CA GLN A 24 10.79 0.72 29.44
C GLN A 24 9.86 0.41 28.27
N ALA A 25 8.56 0.58 28.47
CA ALA A 25 7.61 0.67 27.40
C ALA A 25 8.07 1.84 26.51
N THR A 26 8.65 1.55 25.37
CA THR A 26 9.03 2.56 24.37
C THR A 26 7.74 3.30 24.00
N ALA A 27 7.68 4.60 24.18
CA ALA A 27 6.54 5.40 23.78
C ALA A 27 6.28 5.14 22.28
N PRO A 28 5.01 4.95 21.86
CA PRO A 28 4.68 4.69 20.47
C PRO A 28 5.24 5.84 19.62
N ASN A 29 6.01 5.50 18.58
CA ASN A 29 6.58 6.49 17.69
C ASN A 29 5.51 7.08 16.76
N ALA A 30 5.80 8.17 16.05
CA ALA A 30 4.86 8.82 15.15
C ALA A 30 4.30 7.85 14.10
N ALA A 31 5.11 6.89 13.63
CA ALA A 31 4.69 5.89 12.66
C ALA A 31 3.69 4.87 13.24
N ASP A 32 3.78 4.50 14.53
CA ASP A 32 2.81 3.64 15.19
C ASP A 32 1.42 4.32 15.27
N HIS A 33 1.39 5.61 15.61
CA HIS A 33 0.16 6.40 15.62
C HIS A 33 -0.46 6.51 14.21
N SER A 34 0.38 6.68 13.18
CA SER A 34 -0.09 6.74 11.79
C SER A 34 -0.72 5.42 11.34
N ILE A 35 -0.15 4.26 11.75
CA ILE A 35 -0.73 2.94 11.51
C ILE A 35 -2.11 2.83 12.16
N GLN A 36 -2.24 3.23 13.43
CA GLN A 36 -3.53 3.17 14.13
C GLN A 36 -4.59 4.03 13.45
N ARG A 37 -4.24 5.26 13.05
CA ARG A 37 -5.14 6.16 12.31
C ARG A 37 -5.51 5.60 10.94
N PHE A 38 -4.56 5.02 10.21
CA PHE A 38 -4.81 4.35 8.95
C PHE A 38 -5.81 3.21 9.10
N LEU A 39 -5.63 2.34 10.08
CA LEU A 39 -6.48 1.16 10.32
C LEU A 39 -7.87 1.52 10.91
N ALA A 40 -8.00 2.70 11.52
CA ALA A 40 -9.29 3.17 12.04
C ALA A 40 -10.17 3.83 10.96
N ARG A 41 -9.66 3.98 9.73
CA ARG A 41 -10.40 4.59 8.63
C ARG A 41 -11.41 3.62 8.04
N ASP A 42 -12.49 4.17 7.52
CA ASP A 42 -13.40 3.43 6.66
C ASP A 42 -12.70 3.11 5.34
N ASP A 43 -12.43 1.83 5.09
CA ASP A 43 -11.79 1.29 3.87
C ASP A 43 -12.83 0.91 2.80
N THR A 44 -14.08 1.32 2.97
CA THR A 44 -15.12 1.07 1.99
C THR A 44 -14.80 1.78 0.68
N GLN A 45 -14.79 1.03 -0.40
CA GLN A 45 -14.59 1.62 -1.73
C GLN A 45 -15.72 2.59 -2.05
N ARG A 46 -15.36 3.85 -2.28
CA ARG A 46 -16.31 4.93 -2.54
C ARG A 46 -16.76 4.94 -4.00
N PRO A 47 -18.02 5.33 -4.27
CA PRO A 47 -18.48 5.55 -5.64
C PRO A 47 -17.62 6.61 -6.33
N TYR A 48 -17.25 6.36 -7.58
CA TYR A 48 -16.48 7.33 -8.36
C TYR A 48 -16.76 7.21 -9.87
N ARG A 49 -16.40 8.28 -10.59
CA ARG A 49 -16.22 8.30 -12.04
C ARG A 49 -14.87 8.92 -12.37
N ALA A 50 -14.09 8.26 -13.22
CA ALA A 50 -12.76 8.72 -13.62
C ALA A 50 -12.45 8.34 -15.08
N VAL A 51 -11.65 9.15 -15.73
CA VAL A 51 -10.92 8.72 -16.93
C VAL A 51 -9.63 8.07 -16.47
N ARG A 52 -9.36 6.86 -16.97
CA ARG A 52 -8.10 6.16 -16.76
C ARG A 52 -7.34 6.07 -18.06
N ARG A 53 -6.04 6.41 -18.02
CA ARG A 53 -5.12 6.13 -19.10
C ARG A 53 -4.20 5.00 -18.68
N LEU A 54 -4.17 3.94 -19.47
CA LEU A 54 -3.34 2.76 -19.28
C LEU A 54 -2.34 2.68 -20.43
N GLU A 55 -1.08 2.44 -20.08
CA GLU A 55 0.02 2.28 -21.04
C GLU A 55 0.85 1.07 -20.63
N ALA A 56 1.23 0.25 -21.60
CA ALA A 56 2.13 -0.87 -21.33
C ALA A 56 3.09 -1.08 -22.50
N GLU A 57 4.28 -1.55 -22.13
CA GLU A 57 5.32 -1.92 -23.09
C GLU A 57 6.00 -3.22 -22.68
N ASN A 58 6.41 -3.98 -23.67
CA ASN A 58 7.19 -5.20 -23.51
C ASN A 58 8.07 -5.40 -24.75
N GLY A 59 9.38 -5.21 -24.57
CA GLY A 59 10.32 -5.26 -25.67
C GLY A 59 10.00 -4.23 -26.76
N SER A 60 9.68 -4.70 -27.97
CA SER A 60 9.33 -3.82 -29.12
C SER A 60 7.84 -3.48 -29.21
N ARG A 61 7.00 -3.99 -28.30
CA ARG A 61 5.56 -3.78 -28.34
C ARG A 61 5.15 -2.78 -27.29
N ALA A 62 4.48 -1.72 -27.72
CA ALA A 62 3.86 -0.74 -26.83
C ALA A 62 2.42 -0.49 -27.24
N GLY A 63 1.57 -0.18 -26.28
CA GLY A 63 0.18 0.17 -26.52
C GLY A 63 -0.41 0.93 -25.37
N TRP A 64 -1.49 1.65 -25.63
CA TRP A 64 -2.21 2.42 -24.64
C TRP A 64 -3.71 2.38 -24.90
N LEU A 65 -4.49 2.64 -23.87
CA LEU A 65 -5.91 2.93 -23.95
C LEU A 65 -6.33 3.97 -22.92
N GLU A 66 -7.38 4.69 -23.26
CA GLU A 66 -8.16 5.52 -22.34
C GLU A 66 -9.53 4.90 -22.13
N ALA A 67 -10.00 4.90 -20.90
CA ALA A 67 -11.32 4.41 -20.58
C ALA A 67 -11.99 5.29 -19.54
N THR A 68 -13.26 5.60 -19.76
CA THR A 68 -14.14 6.08 -18.68
C THR A 68 -14.46 4.89 -17.79
N THR A 69 -14.21 5.04 -16.49
CA THR A 69 -14.45 4.01 -15.48
C THR A 69 -15.38 4.55 -14.41
N GLU A 70 -16.26 3.71 -13.94
CA GLU A 70 -17.25 4.04 -12.91
C GLU A 70 -17.38 2.87 -11.94
N TYR A 71 -17.48 3.20 -10.67
CA TYR A 71 -17.83 2.27 -9.62
C TYR A 71 -18.95 2.82 -8.76
N ALA A 72 -19.95 2.00 -8.51
CA ALA A 72 -20.96 2.23 -7.48
C ALA A 72 -21.31 0.89 -6.81
N PRO A 73 -21.64 0.87 -5.51
CA PRO A 73 -21.95 -0.37 -4.78
C PRO A 73 -23.07 -1.19 -5.42
N GLU A 74 -24.09 -0.51 -5.98
CA GLU A 74 -25.28 -1.13 -6.56
C GLU A 74 -25.04 -1.71 -7.97
N THR A 75 -24.11 -1.12 -8.73
CA THR A 75 -23.89 -1.47 -10.15
C THR A 75 -22.54 -2.10 -10.42
N GLY A 76 -21.65 -2.11 -9.40
CA GLY A 76 -20.30 -2.62 -9.50
C GLY A 76 -19.39 -1.73 -10.35
N PHE A 77 -18.29 -2.30 -10.80
CA PHE A 77 -17.33 -1.61 -11.67
C PHE A 77 -17.71 -1.76 -13.14
N ARG A 78 -17.68 -0.64 -13.85
CA ARG A 78 -17.93 -0.57 -15.30
C ARG A 78 -16.84 0.25 -15.97
N TYR A 79 -16.58 -0.05 -17.24
CA TYR A 79 -15.68 0.75 -18.05
C TYR A 79 -16.12 0.78 -19.52
N GLU A 80 -15.75 1.86 -20.19
CA GLU A 80 -15.92 2.07 -21.62
C GLU A 80 -14.60 2.62 -22.17
N VAL A 81 -14.03 1.93 -23.17
CA VAL A 81 -12.80 2.39 -23.83
C VAL A 81 -13.16 3.50 -24.82
N THR A 82 -12.61 4.68 -24.59
CA THR A 82 -12.89 5.90 -25.37
C THR A 82 -11.85 6.15 -26.46
N ALA A 83 -10.61 5.71 -26.23
CA ALA A 83 -9.53 5.82 -27.21
C ALA A 83 -8.47 4.75 -26.95
N GLU A 84 -7.75 4.34 -27.99
CA GLU A 84 -6.68 3.37 -27.87
C GLU A 84 -5.71 3.45 -29.06
N GLY A 85 -4.47 2.98 -28.85
CA GLY A 85 -3.47 2.95 -29.92
C GLY A 85 -2.29 2.02 -29.62
N GLY A 86 -1.43 1.85 -30.63
CA GLY A 86 -0.28 0.96 -30.55
C GLY A 86 -0.62 -0.51 -30.77
N SER A 87 0.16 -1.42 -30.19
CA SER A 87 0.05 -2.86 -30.38
C SER A 87 -1.30 -3.43 -29.94
N GLU A 88 -2.01 -4.10 -30.84
CA GLU A 88 -3.27 -4.80 -30.55
C GLU A 88 -3.07 -5.87 -29.45
N TYR A 89 -1.96 -6.59 -29.48
CA TYR A 89 -1.65 -7.58 -28.45
C TYR A 89 -1.60 -6.95 -27.06
N ILE A 90 -0.92 -5.81 -26.92
CA ILE A 90 -0.83 -5.08 -25.65
C ILE A 90 -2.20 -4.58 -25.22
N ARG A 91 -2.95 -3.95 -26.13
CA ARG A 91 -4.28 -3.42 -25.82
C ARG A 91 -5.24 -4.51 -25.33
N THR A 92 -5.28 -5.65 -26.03
CA THR A 92 -6.22 -6.74 -25.74
C THR A 92 -5.78 -7.60 -24.55
N ASN A 93 -4.52 -8.07 -24.55
CA ASN A 93 -4.09 -9.09 -23.60
C ASN A 93 -3.48 -8.54 -22.32
N VAL A 94 -3.18 -7.23 -22.28
CA VAL A 94 -2.62 -6.56 -21.09
C VAL A 94 -3.59 -5.51 -20.57
N LEU A 95 -3.87 -4.46 -21.36
CA LEU A 95 -4.58 -3.30 -20.84
C LEU A 95 -6.06 -3.58 -20.57
N ARG A 96 -6.77 -4.19 -21.52
CA ARG A 96 -8.17 -4.61 -21.31
C ARG A 96 -8.29 -5.69 -20.24
N ALA A 97 -7.31 -6.61 -20.15
CA ALA A 97 -7.29 -7.64 -19.13
C ALA A 97 -7.18 -7.09 -17.71
N VAL A 98 -6.51 -5.94 -17.51
CA VAL A 98 -6.47 -5.24 -16.21
C VAL A 98 -7.85 -4.74 -15.81
N LEU A 99 -8.56 -4.04 -16.71
CA LEU A 99 -9.90 -3.52 -16.45
C LEU A 99 -10.92 -4.64 -16.26
N GLU A 100 -10.84 -5.67 -17.09
CA GLU A 100 -11.70 -6.84 -17.01
C GLU A 100 -11.50 -7.61 -15.70
N GLY A 101 -10.25 -7.80 -15.27
CA GLY A 101 -9.91 -8.44 -14.01
C GLY A 101 -10.47 -7.67 -12.80
N GLU A 102 -10.46 -6.32 -12.85
CA GLU A 102 -11.09 -5.49 -11.82
C GLU A 102 -12.61 -5.67 -11.82
N ARG A 103 -13.25 -5.65 -13.02
CA ARG A 103 -14.68 -5.88 -13.16
C ARG A 103 -15.12 -7.21 -12.57
N GLU A 104 -14.39 -8.28 -12.89
CA GLU A 104 -14.68 -9.61 -12.37
C GLU A 104 -14.46 -9.72 -10.87
N ALA A 105 -13.40 -9.12 -10.32
CA ALA A 105 -13.13 -9.13 -8.88
C ALA A 105 -14.23 -8.42 -8.09
N VAL A 106 -14.71 -7.28 -8.60
CA VAL A 106 -15.85 -6.55 -8.04
C VAL A 106 -17.12 -7.41 -8.10
N ALA A 107 -17.43 -7.99 -9.25
CA ALA A 107 -18.62 -8.82 -9.44
C ALA A 107 -18.65 -10.07 -8.54
N ARG A 108 -17.46 -10.61 -8.18
CA ARG A 108 -17.33 -11.73 -7.23
C ARG A 108 -17.27 -11.31 -5.76
N GLY A 109 -17.33 -10.00 -5.45
CA GLY A 109 -17.18 -9.51 -4.07
C GLY A 109 -15.77 -9.71 -3.49
N GLU A 110 -14.76 -9.81 -4.33
CA GLU A 110 -13.37 -10.11 -3.92
C GLU A 110 -12.53 -8.86 -3.59
N ILE A 111 -13.13 -7.67 -3.57
CA ILE A 111 -12.43 -6.41 -3.29
C ILE A 111 -11.71 -6.47 -1.93
N GLY A 112 -12.37 -6.97 -0.89
CA GLY A 112 -11.78 -7.10 0.44
C GLY A 112 -10.55 -7.99 0.51
N ARG A 113 -10.34 -8.89 -0.47
CA ARG A 113 -9.14 -9.76 -0.51
C ARG A 113 -7.85 -9.00 -0.84
N SER A 114 -7.94 -7.81 -1.41
CA SER A 114 -6.82 -6.94 -1.73
C SER A 114 -6.74 -5.70 -0.83
N SER A 115 -7.69 -5.53 0.10
CA SER A 115 -7.70 -4.38 1.01
C SER A 115 -6.46 -4.35 1.90
N LEU A 116 -6.03 -3.13 2.26
CA LEU A 116 -4.87 -2.91 3.11
C LEU A 116 -5.22 -3.03 4.62
N GLY A 117 -6.05 -4.01 4.96
CA GLY A 117 -6.50 -4.27 6.31
C GLY A 117 -5.70 -5.34 7.06
N GLN A 118 -5.95 -5.47 8.36
CA GLN A 118 -5.28 -6.43 9.24
C GLN A 118 -5.58 -7.89 8.90
N GLU A 119 -6.67 -8.18 8.22
CA GLU A 119 -7.02 -9.52 7.71
C GLU A 119 -6.05 -10.00 6.63
N ASN A 120 -5.48 -9.06 5.85
CA ASN A 120 -4.56 -9.35 4.75
C ASN A 120 -3.09 -9.13 5.11
N TYR A 121 -2.80 -8.24 6.07
CA TYR A 121 -1.43 -7.77 6.33
C TYR A 121 -1.06 -7.69 7.81
N THR A 122 0.24 -7.71 8.05
CA THR A 122 0.86 -7.19 9.27
C THR A 122 1.58 -5.90 8.94
N PHE A 123 1.55 -4.96 9.89
CA PHE A 123 2.12 -3.62 9.77
C PHE A 123 3.21 -3.44 10.84
N GLN A 124 4.34 -2.87 10.43
CA GLN A 124 5.43 -2.54 11.36
C GLN A 124 5.92 -1.14 11.07
N ALA A 125 5.96 -0.30 12.09
CA ALA A 125 6.54 1.03 11.99
C ALA A 125 8.03 0.96 11.62
N ALA A 126 8.46 1.79 10.68
CA ALA A 126 9.83 1.85 10.17
C ALA A 126 10.41 3.29 10.18
N GLY A 127 9.87 4.15 11.06
CA GLY A 127 10.32 5.53 11.22
C GLY A 127 9.58 6.52 10.33
N VAL A 128 10.21 7.67 10.12
CA VAL A 128 9.73 8.77 9.27
C VAL A 128 10.82 9.05 8.24
N ASP A 129 10.45 9.31 7.00
CA ASP A 129 11.40 9.66 5.94
C ASP A 129 11.74 11.17 5.92
N ASP A 130 12.61 11.56 4.97
CA ASP A 130 13.05 12.95 4.82
C ASP A 130 11.91 13.89 4.37
N ASP A 131 10.85 13.34 3.75
CA ASP A 131 9.64 14.07 3.36
C ASP A 131 8.64 14.22 4.52
N GLY A 132 8.96 13.68 5.70
CA GLY A 132 8.11 13.69 6.88
C GLY A 132 7.01 12.64 6.88
N LEU A 133 7.01 11.68 5.95
CA LEU A 133 6.03 10.62 5.88
C LEU A 133 6.37 9.46 6.82
N ALA A 134 5.37 8.93 7.51
CA ALA A 134 5.53 7.73 8.32
C ALA A 134 5.69 6.50 7.43
N ASN A 135 6.84 5.83 7.56
CA ASN A 135 7.18 4.61 6.85
C ASN A 135 6.65 3.39 7.61
N VAL A 136 5.94 2.53 6.92
CA VAL A 136 5.33 1.32 7.46
C VAL A 136 5.70 0.13 6.58
N LEU A 137 6.36 -0.86 7.16
CA LEU A 137 6.57 -2.15 6.49
C LEU A 137 5.26 -2.91 6.42
N LEU A 138 4.97 -3.42 5.23
CA LEU A 138 3.75 -4.15 4.89
C LEU A 138 4.12 -5.59 4.54
N SER A 139 3.66 -6.54 5.34
CA SER A 139 3.90 -7.96 5.09
C SER A 139 2.57 -8.70 4.91
N PRO A 140 2.33 -9.34 3.76
CA PRO A 140 1.10 -10.07 3.52
C PRO A 140 1.03 -11.33 4.39
N ARG A 141 -0.15 -11.63 4.95
CA ARG A 141 -0.39 -12.83 5.77
C ARG A 141 -0.47 -14.11 4.95
N ARG A 142 -0.65 -13.98 3.63
CA ARG A 142 -0.72 -15.10 2.69
C ARG A 142 -0.06 -14.75 1.35
N LYS A 143 0.39 -15.75 0.60
CA LYS A 143 1.03 -15.56 -0.70
C LYS A 143 -0.03 -15.56 -1.80
N GLU A 144 -0.59 -14.41 -2.13
CA GLU A 144 -1.53 -14.21 -3.23
C GLU A 144 -1.01 -13.21 -4.26
N ARG A 145 -1.52 -13.30 -5.51
CA ARG A 145 -1.10 -12.45 -6.65
C ARG A 145 -1.56 -11.01 -6.53
N ILE A 146 -2.53 -10.75 -5.65
CA ILE A 146 -3.14 -9.44 -5.43
C ILE A 146 -2.55 -8.72 -4.21
N LEU A 147 -1.69 -9.39 -3.43
CA LEU A 147 -1.06 -8.81 -2.24
C LEU A 147 0.36 -8.35 -2.54
N VAL A 148 0.78 -7.28 -1.87
CA VAL A 148 2.09 -6.63 -2.03
C VAL A 148 2.90 -6.75 -0.75
N SER A 149 4.14 -7.18 -0.85
CA SER A 149 5.13 -7.10 0.23
C SER A 149 6.01 -5.89 0.01
N GLY A 150 6.07 -4.96 0.97
CA GLY A 150 6.82 -3.73 0.76
C GLY A 150 6.62 -2.68 1.84
N LYS A 151 6.38 -1.45 1.43
CA LYS A 151 6.22 -0.29 2.31
C LYS A 151 5.00 0.54 1.94
N MET A 152 4.36 1.08 2.97
CA MET A 152 3.40 2.18 2.85
C MET A 152 4.02 3.46 3.41
N PHE A 153 3.62 4.58 2.84
CA PHE A 153 3.98 5.92 3.26
C PHE A 153 2.69 6.65 3.65
N LEU A 154 2.59 7.01 4.92
CA LEU A 154 1.39 7.60 5.50
C LEU A 154 1.65 9.05 5.93
N GLN A 155 0.66 9.92 5.79
CA GLN A 155 0.68 11.22 6.44
C GLN A 155 0.67 11.04 7.96
N PRO A 156 1.61 11.65 8.71
CA PRO A 156 1.69 11.49 10.16
C PRO A 156 0.45 11.99 10.89
N ASP A 157 -0.15 13.07 10.39
CA ASP A 157 -1.22 13.80 11.07
C ASP A 157 -2.53 13.00 11.10
N ASP A 158 -2.88 12.33 10.00
CA ASP A 158 -4.17 11.69 9.86
C ASP A 158 -4.10 10.23 9.38
N GLY A 159 -2.91 9.68 9.13
CA GLY A 159 -2.72 8.32 8.63
C GLY A 159 -3.17 8.13 7.18
N SER A 160 -3.32 9.19 6.37
CA SER A 160 -3.66 9.07 4.95
C SER A 160 -2.57 8.34 4.19
N LEU A 161 -2.95 7.39 3.37
CA LEU A 161 -2.04 6.70 2.46
C LEU A 161 -1.63 7.66 1.33
N VAL A 162 -0.32 7.85 1.18
CA VAL A 162 0.29 8.66 0.11
C VAL A 162 0.87 7.78 -0.99
N ARG A 163 1.55 6.71 -0.58
CA ARG A 163 2.22 5.80 -1.53
C ARG A 163 2.30 4.38 -0.95
N LEU A 164 2.13 3.40 -1.82
CA LEU A 164 2.42 2.00 -1.58
C LEU A 164 3.47 1.56 -2.60
N GLN A 165 4.56 0.95 -2.13
CA GLN A 165 5.58 0.38 -3.02
C GLN A 165 6.03 -0.98 -2.53
N GLY A 166 6.33 -1.88 -3.46
CA GLY A 166 6.81 -3.21 -3.11
C GLY A 166 6.73 -4.18 -4.26
N VAL A 167 6.77 -5.46 -3.93
CA VAL A 167 6.69 -6.56 -4.90
C VAL A 167 5.43 -7.39 -4.65
N LEU A 168 4.87 -7.97 -5.70
CA LEU A 168 3.76 -8.91 -5.52
C LEU A 168 4.18 -10.10 -4.67
N ALA A 169 3.38 -10.48 -3.68
CA ALA A 169 3.64 -11.60 -2.77
C ALA A 169 3.72 -12.95 -3.51
N LYS A 170 3.13 -13.02 -4.70
CA LYS A 170 3.18 -14.17 -5.61
C LYS A 170 3.20 -13.70 -7.06
N SER A 171 4.08 -14.25 -7.87
CA SER A 171 4.13 -13.98 -9.30
C SER A 171 2.80 -14.31 -9.99
N PRO A 172 2.30 -13.46 -10.90
CA PRO A 172 1.04 -13.69 -11.61
C PRO A 172 1.05 -14.97 -12.46
N SER A 173 2.21 -15.35 -13.02
CA SER A 173 2.39 -16.55 -13.79
C SER A 173 3.84 -17.07 -13.71
N PHE A 174 4.09 -18.27 -14.22
CA PHE A 174 5.44 -18.82 -14.35
C PHE A 174 6.37 -17.96 -15.25
N TRP A 175 5.79 -17.23 -16.18
CA TRP A 175 6.50 -16.41 -17.16
C TRP A 175 6.83 -15.01 -16.64
N ILE A 176 6.11 -14.49 -15.65
CA ILE A 176 6.28 -13.15 -15.10
C ILE A 176 6.94 -13.25 -13.73
N LYS A 177 8.09 -12.59 -13.57
CA LYS A 177 8.86 -12.57 -12.33
C LYS A 177 9.06 -11.16 -11.83
N ASN A 178 9.27 -11.02 -10.52
CA ASN A 178 9.69 -9.77 -9.87
C ASN A 178 8.80 -8.59 -10.28
N VAL A 179 7.50 -8.70 -10.03
CA VAL A 179 6.57 -7.60 -10.30
C VAL A 179 6.70 -6.59 -9.19
N GLU A 180 7.36 -5.48 -9.48
CA GLU A 180 7.43 -4.30 -8.62
C GLU A 180 6.24 -3.40 -8.89
N ILE A 181 5.70 -2.81 -7.82
CA ILE A 181 4.54 -1.92 -7.90
C ILE A 181 4.84 -0.66 -7.09
N VAL A 182 4.51 0.48 -7.68
CA VAL A 182 4.39 1.77 -7.01
C VAL A 182 2.99 2.30 -7.28
N ARG A 183 2.22 2.55 -6.23
CA ARG A 183 0.88 3.14 -6.33
C ARG A 183 0.85 4.42 -5.51
N SER A 184 0.49 5.53 -6.13
CA SER A 184 0.35 6.82 -5.47
C SER A 184 -1.11 7.15 -5.23
N TYR A 185 -1.36 7.88 -4.15
CA TYR A 185 -2.68 8.29 -3.72
C TYR A 185 -2.73 9.79 -3.47
N ALA A 186 -3.88 10.38 -3.66
CA ALA A 186 -4.15 11.77 -3.33
C ALA A 186 -5.47 11.89 -2.57
N ARG A 187 -5.58 12.95 -1.78
CA ARG A 187 -6.84 13.32 -1.16
C ARG A 187 -7.61 14.23 -2.13
N ILE A 188 -8.74 13.75 -2.62
CA ILE A 188 -9.63 14.47 -3.53
C ILE A 188 -11.03 14.46 -2.90
N GLU A 189 -11.64 15.65 -2.73
CA GLU A 189 -12.96 15.81 -2.08
C GLU A 189 -13.07 15.08 -0.72
N GLY A 190 -11.97 15.06 0.05
CA GLY A 190 -11.89 14.38 1.35
C GLY A 190 -11.66 12.87 1.29
N ALA A 191 -11.77 12.24 0.13
CA ALA A 191 -11.46 10.82 -0.08
C ALA A 191 -9.99 10.62 -0.46
N VAL A 192 -9.34 9.58 0.07
CA VAL A 192 -8.00 9.13 -0.35
C VAL A 192 -8.20 8.12 -1.47
N VAL A 193 -7.79 8.49 -2.67
CA VAL A 193 -8.00 7.69 -3.89
C VAL A 193 -6.69 7.47 -4.64
N PRO A 194 -6.53 6.36 -5.37
CA PRO A 194 -5.35 6.14 -6.21
C PRO A 194 -5.33 7.12 -7.37
N VAL A 195 -4.17 7.74 -7.64
CA VAL A 195 -3.99 8.65 -8.78
C VAL A 195 -3.02 8.12 -9.82
N SER A 196 -2.12 7.20 -9.42
CA SER A 196 -1.26 6.49 -10.36
C SER A 196 -0.91 5.09 -9.88
N LEU A 197 -0.62 4.23 -10.83
CA LEU A 197 0.00 2.92 -10.64
C LEU A 197 1.12 2.77 -11.66
N GLU A 198 2.31 2.38 -11.18
CA GLU A 198 3.40 1.91 -12.02
C GLU A 198 3.74 0.49 -11.63
N SER A 199 3.99 -0.35 -12.62
CA SER A 199 4.43 -1.73 -12.41
C SER A 199 5.55 -2.07 -13.36
N ASN A 200 6.64 -2.61 -12.82
CA ASN A 200 7.77 -3.12 -13.56
C ASN A 200 7.88 -4.64 -13.32
N ALA A 201 8.00 -5.39 -14.39
CA ALA A 201 8.09 -6.84 -14.33
C ALA A 201 9.18 -7.36 -15.27
N HIS A 202 9.66 -8.56 -15.02
CA HIS A 202 10.51 -9.28 -15.96
C HIS A 202 9.74 -10.47 -16.55
N VAL A 203 9.52 -10.44 -17.87
CA VAL A 203 8.86 -11.52 -18.60
C VAL A 203 9.92 -12.41 -19.20
N ARG A 204 9.86 -13.73 -18.90
CA ARG A 204 10.81 -14.71 -19.43
C ARG A 204 10.82 -14.67 -20.94
N PHE A 205 12.03 -14.64 -21.52
CA PHE A 205 12.31 -14.58 -22.97
C PHE A 205 11.91 -13.27 -23.67
N LEU A 206 11.10 -12.40 -23.05
CA LEU A 206 10.68 -11.13 -23.62
C LEU A 206 11.36 -9.91 -22.95
N GLY A 207 11.99 -10.12 -21.78
CA GLY A 207 12.70 -9.06 -21.08
C GLY A 207 11.81 -8.20 -20.17
N PRO A 208 12.20 -6.93 -19.96
CA PRO A 208 11.47 -6.01 -19.11
C PRO A 208 10.09 -5.65 -19.71
N ALA A 209 9.12 -5.50 -18.83
CA ALA A 209 7.78 -5.04 -19.16
C ALA A 209 7.34 -3.99 -18.15
N THR A 210 6.67 -2.96 -18.62
CA THR A 210 6.12 -1.89 -17.79
C THR A 210 4.62 -1.77 -18.00
N LEU A 211 3.92 -1.37 -16.93
CA LEU A 211 2.52 -0.96 -16.98
C LEU A 211 2.39 0.32 -16.18
N ARG A 212 1.79 1.35 -16.78
CA ARG A 212 1.43 2.60 -16.10
C ARG A 212 -0.06 2.82 -16.20
N MET A 213 -0.65 3.35 -15.15
CA MET A 213 -2.05 3.75 -15.11
C MET A 213 -2.17 5.05 -14.35
N THR A 214 -2.90 6.02 -14.91
CA THR A 214 -3.23 7.28 -14.25
C THR A 214 -4.74 7.44 -14.17
N TYR A 215 -5.20 8.22 -13.20
CA TYR A 215 -6.61 8.44 -12.92
C TYR A 215 -6.91 9.93 -12.88
N VAL A 216 -7.91 10.38 -13.62
CA VAL A 216 -8.47 11.73 -13.55
C VAL A 216 -9.92 11.59 -13.13
N TYR A 217 -10.21 11.94 -11.88
CA TYR A 217 -11.55 11.82 -11.31
C TYR A 217 -12.42 12.99 -11.74
N SER A 218 -13.66 12.71 -12.14
CA SER A 218 -14.70 13.71 -12.37
C SER A 218 -15.73 13.74 -11.24
N HIS A 219 -15.97 12.60 -10.56
CA HIS A 219 -16.90 12.49 -9.44
C HIS A 219 -16.35 11.55 -8.38
N ILE A 220 -16.55 11.89 -7.10
CA ILE A 220 -16.25 11.04 -5.93
C ILE A 220 -17.36 11.26 -4.91
N ASP A 221 -17.98 10.18 -4.40
CA ASP A 221 -19.09 10.22 -3.43
C ASP A 221 -20.27 11.11 -3.90
N GLY A 222 -20.55 11.11 -5.21
CA GLY A 222 -21.62 11.94 -5.79
C GLY A 222 -21.30 13.44 -5.89
N ARG A 223 -20.05 13.84 -5.57
CA ARG A 223 -19.57 15.23 -5.70
C ARG A 223 -18.75 15.38 -6.95
N ASP A 224 -18.93 16.51 -7.64
CA ASP A 224 -18.07 16.88 -8.76
C ASP A 224 -16.68 17.25 -8.24
N VAL A 225 -15.67 16.65 -8.86
CA VAL A 225 -14.28 17.06 -8.64
C VAL A 225 -14.03 18.28 -9.50
N GLY A 226 -13.85 19.45 -8.86
CA GLY A 226 -13.54 20.69 -9.56
C GLY A 226 -12.28 20.56 -10.43
N ALA A 227 -12.26 21.25 -11.58
CA ALA A 227 -11.18 21.21 -12.59
C ALA A 227 -9.79 21.70 -12.09
N SER A 228 -9.59 21.82 -10.78
CA SER A 228 -8.40 22.44 -10.15
C SER A 228 -7.20 21.49 -10.00
N MET A 229 -7.26 20.26 -10.47
CA MET A 229 -6.14 19.31 -10.35
C MET A 229 -5.73 18.73 -11.71
N SER A 230 -5.43 19.61 -12.65
CA SER A 230 -4.57 19.26 -13.79
C SER A 230 -3.21 19.89 -13.56
N THR A 231 -2.27 19.14 -13.05
CA THR A 231 -0.86 19.01 -13.46
C THR A 231 -0.04 18.39 -12.33
N PRO A 232 0.67 17.32 -12.53
CA PRO A 232 2.03 17.22 -12.02
C PRO A 232 3.02 17.82 -13.00
#